data_344100303a811c321073e9ba81768554
#
_entry.id   344100303a811c321073e9ba81768554
#
_cell.length_a   1.000
_cell.length_b   1.000
_cell.length_c   1.000
_cell.angle_alpha   90.00
_cell.angle_beta   90.00
_cell.angle_gamma   90.00
#
_symmetry.space_group_name_H-M   'P 1'
#
loop_
_entity.id
_entity.type
_entity.pdbx_description
1 polymer ?
#
loop_
_entity_poly.entity_id
_entity_poly.type
_entity_poly.pdbx_seq_one_letter_code
_entity_poly.pdbx_strand_id
1 'polypeptide(L)'
;MGGSTKQALLQALSAAEGAYISGQQLAEALGVSRAAVHKAAQTLSAQGYALDSAPRRGYRLAGGDPFCAEAVGPYPAPIHIYDTLQSSNLTAKQLALGGAPHGTLVLTAHQLAGRGRLGRRFESPAGKGVYLSLILRPTLSAADAQSATISAAVAVARAVKALCGLELGIKWVNDLYYQGRKVCGILTEAGTDMESGQLEWLVVGIGLNLTTSPADWPEELARTAGSLYPGGPAPVSRAVLAGAIARELLTLCPAFDCLDEYRARCFVPGHWVTVCTGAETYAAKALSIDDAGRLVVEREGGRQAALQHGEVSIRPTRTG
;
A
#
# COMPACT_ATOMS: atom_id res chain seq x y z
N MET A 1 16.38 28.34 3.99
CA MET A 1 15.58 27.11 4.02
C MET A 1 15.88 26.40 5.33
N GLY A 2 15.14 26.69 6.40
CA GLY A 2 15.36 26.12 7.74
C GLY A 2 14.55 24.83 7.92
N GLY A 3 15.18 23.69 7.81
CA GLY A 3 14.59 22.44 8.32
C GLY A 3 14.25 22.61 9.80
N SER A 4 13.11 22.07 10.27
CA SER A 4 12.75 22.20 11.70
C SER A 4 13.81 21.49 12.55
N THR A 5 14.06 21.98 13.78
CA THR A 5 14.97 21.32 14.74
C THR A 5 14.68 19.82 14.87
N LYS A 6 13.41 19.44 14.76
CA LYS A 6 12.95 18.06 14.77
C LYS A 6 13.52 17.23 13.62
N GLN A 7 13.50 17.76 12.39
CA GLN A 7 14.04 17.06 11.21
C GLN A 7 15.55 16.90 11.30
N ALA A 8 16.25 17.95 11.70
CA ALA A 8 17.69 17.91 11.89
C ALA A 8 18.11 16.93 12.98
N LEU A 9 17.35 16.87 14.09
CA LEU A 9 17.57 15.88 15.16
C LEU A 9 17.35 14.45 14.65
N LEU A 10 16.28 14.20 13.90
CA LEU A 10 16.01 12.90 13.34
C LEU A 10 17.11 12.43 12.39
N GLN A 11 17.61 13.32 11.52
CA GLN A 11 18.73 13.03 10.61
C GLN A 11 20.01 12.68 11.38
N ALA A 12 20.36 13.45 12.40
CA ALA A 12 21.53 13.19 13.22
C ALA A 12 21.46 11.83 13.94
N LEU A 13 20.29 11.51 14.52
CA LEU A 13 20.09 10.23 15.22
C LEU A 13 20.02 9.03 14.27
N SER A 14 19.48 9.22 13.05
CA SER A 14 19.47 8.18 12.02
C SER A 14 20.88 7.88 11.51
N ALA A 15 21.71 8.88 11.28
CA ALA A 15 23.10 8.74 10.85
C ALA A 15 23.99 8.10 11.90
N ALA A 16 23.58 8.10 13.17
CA ALA A 16 24.30 7.44 14.26
C ALA A 16 24.02 5.93 14.37
N GLU A 17 23.16 5.36 13.51
CA GLU A 17 22.91 3.91 13.41
C GLU A 17 22.64 3.22 14.76
N GLY A 18 21.85 3.87 15.63
CA GLY A 18 21.51 3.35 16.95
C GLY A 18 22.53 3.65 18.06
N ALA A 19 23.59 4.41 17.79
CA ALA A 19 24.48 4.91 18.81
C ALA A 19 23.85 6.07 19.59
N TYR A 20 24.24 6.24 20.85
CA TYR A 20 23.81 7.38 21.66
C TYR A 20 24.62 8.63 21.30
N ILE A 21 23.92 9.75 21.12
CA ILE A 21 24.52 11.08 20.99
C ILE A 21 24.07 11.93 22.18
N SER A 22 25.01 12.57 22.89
CA SER A 22 24.67 13.38 24.04
C SER A 22 23.83 14.62 23.62
N GLY A 23 22.94 15.06 24.52
CA GLY A 23 22.13 16.26 24.26
C GLY A 23 22.96 17.54 24.05
N GLN A 24 24.19 17.56 24.58
CA GLN A 24 25.13 18.67 24.35
C GLN A 24 25.67 18.63 22.91
N GLN A 25 26.17 17.47 22.47
CA GLN A 25 26.68 17.28 21.08
C GLN A 25 25.58 17.59 20.06
N LEU A 26 24.34 17.13 20.30
CA LEU A 26 23.21 17.43 19.42
C LEU A 26 22.90 18.95 19.39
N ALA A 27 22.92 19.61 20.55
CA ALA A 27 22.68 21.05 20.63
C ALA A 27 23.73 21.84 19.83
N GLU A 28 25.00 21.48 19.98
CA GLU A 28 26.13 22.08 19.26
C GLU A 28 26.05 21.82 17.73
N ALA A 29 25.86 20.56 17.35
CA ALA A 29 25.79 20.17 15.93
C ALA A 29 24.60 20.82 15.19
N LEU A 30 23.48 21.02 15.89
CA LEU A 30 22.27 21.59 15.32
C LEU A 30 22.16 23.11 15.49
N GLY A 31 23.09 23.75 16.22
CA GLY A 31 23.06 25.19 16.50
C GLY A 31 21.85 25.62 17.33
N VAL A 32 21.37 24.79 18.28
CA VAL A 32 20.18 25.02 19.10
C VAL A 32 20.46 24.80 20.59
N SER A 33 19.53 25.19 21.45
CA SER A 33 19.65 24.90 22.89
C SER A 33 19.37 23.43 23.22
N ARG A 34 19.90 22.92 24.34
CA ARG A 34 19.54 21.59 24.86
C ARG A 34 18.03 21.43 25.13
N ALA A 35 17.37 22.50 25.54
CA ALA A 35 15.91 22.51 25.74
C ALA A 35 15.17 22.29 24.39
N ALA A 36 15.67 22.90 23.30
CA ALA A 36 15.11 22.69 21.96
C ALA A 36 15.33 21.26 21.48
N VAL A 37 16.49 20.63 21.73
CA VAL A 37 16.75 19.20 21.46
C VAL A 37 15.76 18.33 22.22
N HIS A 38 15.57 18.58 23.52
CA HIS A 38 14.64 17.82 24.35
C HIS A 38 13.19 17.92 23.84
N LYS A 39 12.72 19.12 23.50
CA LYS A 39 11.38 19.34 22.94
C LYS A 39 11.22 18.64 21.58
N ALA A 40 12.26 18.68 20.73
CA ALA A 40 12.25 17.97 19.45
C ALA A 40 12.18 16.45 19.65
N ALA A 41 12.93 15.90 20.62
CA ALA A 41 12.89 14.47 20.96
C ALA A 41 11.50 14.05 21.49
N GLN A 42 10.87 14.84 22.35
CA GLN A 42 9.50 14.60 22.80
C GLN A 42 8.51 14.59 21.62
N THR A 43 8.67 15.52 20.67
CA THR A 43 7.82 15.59 19.47
C THR A 43 7.99 14.35 18.60
N LEU A 44 9.23 13.88 18.39
CA LEU A 44 9.50 12.65 17.62
C LEU A 44 8.90 11.43 18.33
N SER A 45 9.03 11.32 19.67
CA SER A 45 8.42 10.23 20.42
C SER A 45 6.89 10.23 20.29
N ALA A 46 6.25 11.41 20.35
CA ALA A 46 4.82 11.56 20.15
C ALA A 46 4.37 11.19 18.71
N GLN A 47 5.27 11.26 17.74
CA GLN A 47 5.04 10.84 16.36
C GLN A 47 5.31 9.34 16.12
N GLY A 48 5.64 8.58 17.17
CA GLY A 48 5.84 7.13 17.08
C GLY A 48 7.29 6.67 16.84
N TYR A 49 8.27 7.60 16.85
CA TYR A 49 9.68 7.21 16.87
C TYR A 49 10.04 6.64 18.25
N ALA A 50 10.63 5.45 18.29
CA ALA A 50 11.18 4.91 19.51
C ALA A 50 12.54 5.58 19.80
N LEU A 51 12.54 6.57 20.69
CA LEU A 51 13.73 7.25 21.15
C LEU A 51 14.07 6.77 22.57
N ASP A 52 15.22 6.14 22.71
CA ASP A 52 15.79 5.89 24.02
C ASP A 52 16.50 7.15 24.51
N SER A 53 16.26 7.51 25.77
CA SER A 53 17.01 8.53 26.46
C SER A 53 17.65 7.93 27.72
N ALA A 54 18.95 8.14 27.87
CA ALA A 54 19.67 7.65 29.05
C ALA A 54 20.46 8.79 29.70
N PRO A 55 20.43 8.90 31.05
CA PRO A 55 21.24 9.89 31.76
C PRO A 55 22.71 9.80 31.34
N ARG A 56 23.32 10.96 31.10
CA ARG A 56 24.73 11.11 30.67
C ARG A 56 25.09 10.51 29.30
N ARG A 57 24.25 9.67 28.67
CA ARG A 57 24.46 9.12 27.34
C ARG A 57 23.78 9.94 26.25
N GLY A 58 22.60 10.54 26.54
CA GLY A 58 21.81 11.35 25.60
C GLY A 58 20.71 10.54 24.93
N TYR A 59 20.55 10.69 23.62
CA TYR A 59 19.47 10.12 22.82
C TYR A 59 20.00 9.15 21.79
N ARG A 60 19.23 8.11 21.49
CA ARG A 60 19.42 7.26 20.32
C ARG A 60 18.06 6.94 19.69
N LEU A 61 18.07 6.72 18.39
CA LEU A 61 16.91 6.18 17.67
C LEU A 61 16.95 4.65 17.79
N ALA A 62 15.95 4.08 18.45
CA ALA A 62 15.82 2.64 18.68
C ALA A 62 14.82 1.97 17.70
N GLY A 63 14.25 2.74 16.75
CA GLY A 63 13.26 2.26 15.81
C GLY A 63 11.91 2.97 15.97
N GLY A 64 10.83 2.20 15.99
CA GLY A 64 9.47 2.69 16.12
C GLY A 64 8.65 2.54 14.84
N ASP A 65 7.38 2.95 14.91
CA ASP A 65 6.48 3.00 13.75
C ASP A 65 5.94 4.44 13.59
N PRO A 66 6.81 5.40 13.22
CA PRO A 66 6.38 6.77 13.03
C PRO A 66 5.34 6.86 11.91
N PHE A 67 4.24 7.57 12.19
CA PHE A 67 3.15 7.74 11.23
C PHE A 67 2.91 9.24 10.98
N CYS A 68 3.83 9.84 10.23
CA CYS A 68 3.85 11.27 9.89
C CYS A 68 4.45 11.48 8.49
N ALA A 69 4.25 12.67 7.92
CA ALA A 69 4.70 12.97 6.56
C ALA A 69 6.22 12.86 6.40
N GLU A 70 6.98 13.25 7.42
CA GLU A 70 8.43 13.15 7.41
C GLU A 70 8.92 11.69 7.33
N ALA A 71 8.16 10.76 7.94
CA ALA A 71 8.49 9.34 7.90
C ALA A 71 8.21 8.69 6.53
N VAL A 72 7.37 9.28 5.70
CA VAL A 72 7.16 8.84 4.30
C VAL A 72 8.45 8.98 3.49
N GLY A 73 9.33 9.91 3.89
CA GLY A 73 10.55 10.26 3.18
C GLY A 73 10.31 11.28 2.06
N PRO A 74 11.33 11.51 1.20
CA PRO A 74 11.19 12.42 0.05
C PRO A 74 10.03 12.01 -0.84
N TYR A 75 9.10 12.94 -1.07
CA TYR A 75 7.89 12.67 -1.85
C TYR A 75 7.51 13.89 -2.70
N PRO A 76 7.14 13.71 -3.99
CA PRO A 76 7.03 14.83 -4.94
C PRO A 76 5.71 15.60 -4.89
N ALA A 77 4.74 15.18 -4.07
CA ALA A 77 3.38 15.71 -4.05
C ALA A 77 2.85 15.88 -2.60
N PRO A 78 1.67 16.49 -2.39
CA PRO A 78 1.08 16.61 -1.07
C PRO A 78 0.83 15.27 -0.40
N ILE A 79 1.06 15.21 0.92
CA ILE A 79 0.77 14.06 1.77
C ILE A 79 -0.25 14.49 2.83
N HIS A 80 -1.35 13.76 2.91
CA HIS A 80 -2.39 13.92 3.92
C HIS A 80 -2.40 12.69 4.82
N ILE A 81 -2.18 12.90 6.13
CA ILE A 81 -2.14 11.81 7.13
C ILE A 81 -3.26 12.01 8.13
N TYR A 82 -3.95 10.92 8.44
CA TYR A 82 -5.08 10.89 9.36
C TYR A 82 -4.94 9.71 10.33
N ASP A 83 -5.33 9.92 11.57
CA ASP A 83 -5.42 8.82 12.55
C ASP A 83 -6.56 7.87 12.19
N THR A 84 -7.71 8.41 11.82
CA THR A 84 -8.90 7.63 11.47
C THR A 84 -9.68 8.28 10.33
N LEU A 85 -10.10 7.49 9.36
CA LEU A 85 -11.00 7.88 8.27
C LEU A 85 -12.13 6.87 8.13
N GLN A 86 -13.23 7.27 7.49
CA GLN A 86 -14.21 6.30 6.99
C GLN A 86 -13.57 5.38 5.95
N SER A 87 -12.90 5.98 4.96
CA SER A 87 -12.15 5.28 3.91
C SER A 87 -11.14 6.25 3.30
N SER A 88 -9.90 5.80 3.12
CA SER A 88 -8.86 6.59 2.44
C SER A 88 -9.26 6.90 0.99
N ASN A 89 -9.88 5.95 0.28
CA ASN A 89 -10.40 6.17 -1.07
C ASN A 89 -11.48 7.26 -1.11
N LEU A 90 -12.41 7.25 -0.17
CA LEU A 90 -13.46 8.27 -0.11
C LEU A 90 -12.85 9.67 0.08
N THR A 91 -11.89 9.81 0.98
CA THR A 91 -11.19 11.08 1.22
C THR A 91 -10.36 11.48 0.00
N ALA A 92 -9.62 10.55 -0.61
CA ALA A 92 -8.85 10.82 -1.82
C ALA A 92 -9.74 11.24 -3.00
N LYS A 93 -10.91 10.61 -3.14
CA LYS A 93 -11.90 10.98 -4.15
C LYS A 93 -12.42 12.42 -3.94
N GLN A 94 -12.73 12.80 -2.71
CA GLN A 94 -13.15 14.17 -2.39
C GLN A 94 -12.04 15.19 -2.72
N LEU A 95 -10.78 14.86 -2.38
CA LEU A 95 -9.63 15.69 -2.73
C LEU A 95 -9.43 15.79 -4.24
N ALA A 96 -9.58 14.67 -4.98
CA ALA A 96 -9.45 14.63 -6.44
C ALA A 96 -10.50 15.51 -7.12
N LEU A 97 -11.77 15.46 -6.68
CA LEU A 97 -12.85 16.34 -7.11
C LEU A 97 -12.58 17.81 -6.76
N GLY A 98 -11.89 18.07 -5.64
CA GLY A 98 -11.44 19.40 -5.24
C GLY A 98 -10.16 19.88 -5.97
N GLY A 99 -9.68 19.18 -6.99
CA GLY A 99 -8.53 19.59 -7.79
C GLY A 99 -7.16 19.22 -7.20
N ALA A 100 -7.07 18.31 -6.23
CA ALA A 100 -5.80 17.85 -5.70
C ALA A 100 -4.88 17.34 -6.84
N PRO A 101 -3.57 17.68 -6.83
CA PRO A 101 -2.67 17.36 -7.93
C PRO A 101 -2.37 15.86 -8.03
N HIS A 102 -1.83 15.47 -9.20
CA HIS A 102 -1.26 14.15 -9.45
C HIS A 102 -0.25 13.79 -8.36
N GLY A 103 -0.28 12.56 -7.89
CA GLY A 103 0.63 12.06 -6.86
C GLY A 103 0.18 12.38 -5.42
N THR A 104 -0.92 13.11 -5.20
CA THR A 104 -1.41 13.37 -3.83
C THR A 104 -1.66 12.06 -3.10
N LEU A 105 -1.04 11.91 -1.93
CA LEU A 105 -1.06 10.70 -1.11
C LEU A 105 -1.94 10.92 0.13
N VAL A 106 -2.90 10.03 0.33
CA VAL A 106 -3.73 9.96 1.55
C VAL A 106 -3.35 8.72 2.32
N LEU A 107 -2.95 8.88 3.59
CA LEU A 107 -2.64 7.79 4.53
C LEU A 107 -3.57 7.84 5.72
N THR A 108 -3.95 6.69 6.24
CA THR A 108 -4.66 6.61 7.53
C THR A 108 -4.17 5.43 8.37
N ALA A 109 -4.14 5.61 9.69
CA ALA A 109 -3.79 4.55 10.62
C ALA A 109 -4.95 3.56 10.84
N HIS A 110 -6.19 3.98 10.57
CA HIS A 110 -7.41 3.18 10.78
C HIS A 110 -8.51 3.56 9.79
N GLN A 111 -9.26 2.58 9.28
CA GLN A 111 -10.47 2.82 8.50
C GLN A 111 -11.69 2.21 9.20
N LEU A 112 -12.71 3.03 9.43
CA LEU A 112 -13.99 2.59 10.04
C LEU A 112 -14.83 1.79 9.05
N ALA A 113 -14.76 2.13 7.76
CA ALA A 113 -15.51 1.51 6.67
C ALA A 113 -14.62 1.35 5.43
N GLY A 114 -13.49 0.64 5.60
CA GLY A 114 -12.58 0.31 4.50
C GLY A 114 -13.32 -0.41 3.37
N ARG A 115 -13.01 -0.05 2.12
CA ARG A 115 -13.76 -0.51 0.93
C ARG A 115 -12.92 -1.49 0.11
N GLY A 116 -13.55 -2.56 -0.33
CA GLY A 116 -13.07 -3.48 -1.34
C GLY A 116 -13.96 -3.44 -2.58
N ARG A 117 -13.62 -4.24 -3.58
CA ARG A 117 -14.41 -4.39 -4.81
C ARG A 117 -15.79 -4.99 -4.50
N LEU A 118 -16.77 -4.67 -5.36
CA LEU A 118 -18.15 -5.20 -5.30
C LEU A 118 -18.84 -4.93 -3.94
N GLY A 119 -18.54 -3.79 -3.31
CA GLY A 119 -19.14 -3.40 -2.04
C GLY A 119 -18.65 -4.16 -0.81
N ARG A 120 -17.64 -5.02 -0.95
CA ARG A 120 -17.04 -5.73 0.18
C ARG A 120 -16.32 -4.79 1.11
N ARG A 121 -16.27 -5.15 2.38
CA ARG A 121 -15.49 -4.44 3.38
C ARG A 121 -14.03 -4.91 3.35
N PHE A 122 -13.11 -3.97 3.55
CA PHE A 122 -11.71 -4.25 3.82
C PHE A 122 -11.42 -3.91 5.28
N GLU A 123 -11.16 -4.92 6.09
CA GLU A 123 -10.84 -4.73 7.50
C GLU A 123 -9.50 -4.03 7.66
N SER A 124 -9.50 -2.94 8.43
CA SER A 124 -8.35 -2.02 8.54
C SER A 124 -8.09 -1.68 10.01
N PRO A 125 -7.70 -2.65 10.86
CA PRO A 125 -7.49 -2.41 12.28
C PRO A 125 -6.41 -1.36 12.53
N ALA A 126 -6.62 -0.54 13.58
CA ALA A 126 -5.75 0.59 13.90
C ALA A 126 -4.30 0.18 14.11
N GLY A 127 -3.38 0.83 13.41
CA GLY A 127 -1.94 0.63 13.58
C GLY A 127 -1.39 -0.72 13.08
N LYS A 128 -2.19 -1.53 12.38
CA LYS A 128 -1.81 -2.90 11.98
C LYS A 128 -1.47 -3.06 10.50
N GLY A 129 -1.73 -2.06 9.69
CA GLY A 129 -1.54 -2.13 8.24
C GLY A 129 -1.15 -0.81 7.61
N VAL A 130 -0.84 -0.86 6.34
CA VAL A 130 -0.66 0.30 5.47
C VAL A 130 -1.95 0.51 4.70
N TYR A 131 -2.64 1.62 4.98
CA TYR A 131 -3.88 2.00 4.32
C TYR A 131 -3.66 3.33 3.63
N LEU A 132 -3.50 3.26 2.31
CA LEU A 132 -3.18 4.42 1.49
C LEU A 132 -4.12 4.54 0.30
N SER A 133 -4.28 5.77 -0.19
CA SER A 133 -4.88 6.05 -1.50
C SER A 133 -4.06 7.09 -2.23
N LEU A 134 -3.74 6.82 -3.48
CA LEU A 134 -2.96 7.69 -4.35
C LEU A 134 -3.87 8.28 -5.42
N ILE A 135 -3.83 9.61 -5.59
CA ILE A 135 -4.53 10.31 -6.66
C ILE A 135 -3.62 10.38 -7.88
N LEU A 136 -4.08 9.84 -8.99
CA LEU A 136 -3.40 9.92 -10.27
C LEU A 136 -4.24 10.74 -11.25
N ARG A 137 -3.57 11.46 -12.15
CA ARG A 137 -4.19 12.17 -13.28
C ARG A 137 -3.47 11.74 -14.56
N PRO A 138 -3.71 10.51 -15.01
CA PRO A 138 -3.06 9.99 -16.20
C PRO A 138 -3.79 10.46 -17.47
N THR A 139 -3.06 10.52 -18.59
CA THR A 139 -3.65 10.68 -19.90
C THR A 139 -4.05 9.30 -20.44
N LEU A 140 -5.11 8.73 -19.88
CA LEU A 140 -5.61 7.39 -20.23
C LEU A 140 -7.10 7.43 -20.51
N SER A 141 -7.57 6.47 -21.30
CA SER A 141 -9.00 6.20 -21.43
C SER A 141 -9.55 5.41 -20.24
N ALA A 142 -10.85 5.45 -20.03
CA ALA A 142 -11.50 4.63 -18.99
C ALA A 142 -11.26 3.11 -19.20
N ALA A 143 -11.06 2.68 -20.46
CA ALA A 143 -10.76 1.29 -20.79
C ALA A 143 -9.41 0.84 -20.24
N ASP A 144 -8.46 1.76 -20.07
CA ASP A 144 -7.09 1.48 -19.64
C ASP A 144 -6.91 1.57 -18.10
N ALA A 145 -7.98 1.91 -17.36
CA ALA A 145 -7.93 2.04 -15.90
C ALA A 145 -7.43 0.77 -15.18
N GLN A 146 -7.58 -0.42 -15.80
CA GLN A 146 -7.06 -1.67 -15.26
C GLN A 146 -5.53 -1.68 -15.15
N SER A 147 -4.82 -1.00 -16.06
CA SER A 147 -3.36 -0.88 -16.04
C SER A 147 -2.85 -0.24 -14.74
N ALA A 148 -3.60 0.72 -14.17
CA ALA A 148 -3.28 1.31 -12.87
C ALA A 148 -3.39 0.29 -11.73
N THR A 149 -4.36 -0.62 -11.77
CA THR A 149 -4.49 -1.70 -10.78
C THR A 149 -3.35 -2.70 -10.89
N ILE A 150 -2.98 -3.08 -12.12
CA ILE A 150 -1.85 -3.96 -12.41
C ILE A 150 -0.55 -3.34 -11.89
N SER A 151 -0.31 -2.07 -12.22
CA SER A 151 0.88 -1.33 -11.77
C SER A 151 0.94 -1.17 -10.25
N ALA A 152 -0.20 -0.96 -9.60
CA ALA A 152 -0.26 -0.91 -8.14
C ALA A 152 0.11 -2.26 -7.50
N ALA A 153 -0.32 -3.38 -8.09
CA ALA A 153 0.07 -4.70 -7.58
C ALA A 153 1.59 -4.93 -7.70
N VAL A 154 2.19 -4.54 -8.83
CA VAL A 154 3.65 -4.62 -9.03
C VAL A 154 4.37 -3.66 -8.07
N ALA A 155 3.89 -2.42 -7.91
CA ALA A 155 4.48 -1.44 -7.00
C ALA A 155 4.52 -1.94 -5.55
N VAL A 156 3.42 -2.54 -5.07
CA VAL A 156 3.37 -3.16 -3.73
C VAL A 156 4.39 -4.31 -3.64
N ALA A 157 4.43 -5.20 -4.64
CA ALA A 157 5.34 -6.34 -4.64
C ALA A 157 6.82 -5.91 -4.63
N ARG A 158 7.18 -4.88 -5.42
CA ARG A 158 8.54 -4.30 -5.45
C ARG A 158 8.92 -3.68 -4.11
N ALA A 159 8.07 -2.82 -3.56
CA ALA A 159 8.32 -2.15 -2.30
C ALA A 159 8.47 -3.13 -1.13
N VAL A 160 7.61 -4.15 -1.05
CA VAL A 160 7.70 -5.22 -0.04
C VAL A 160 8.98 -6.04 -0.23
N LYS A 161 9.35 -6.39 -1.46
CA LYS A 161 10.61 -7.08 -1.73
C LYS A 161 11.81 -6.27 -1.29
N ALA A 162 11.86 -4.99 -1.66
CA ALA A 162 13.00 -4.10 -1.36
C ALA A 162 13.18 -3.86 0.14
N LEU A 163 12.10 -3.65 0.88
CA LEU A 163 12.15 -3.23 2.28
C LEU A 163 12.00 -4.39 3.28
N CYS A 164 11.33 -5.47 2.86
CA CYS A 164 11.01 -6.59 3.75
C CYS A 164 11.69 -7.91 3.30
N GLY A 165 12.25 -7.97 2.09
CA GLY A 165 12.84 -9.20 1.53
C GLY A 165 11.81 -10.28 1.15
N LEU A 166 10.49 -9.96 1.17
CA LEU A 166 9.43 -10.93 0.95
C LEU A 166 8.93 -10.89 -0.49
N GLU A 167 8.71 -12.07 -1.10
CA GLU A 167 8.11 -12.20 -2.42
C GLU A 167 6.60 -12.40 -2.31
N LEU A 168 5.85 -11.56 -3.02
CA LEU A 168 4.40 -11.64 -3.06
C LEU A 168 3.94 -12.25 -4.40
N GLY A 169 2.97 -13.16 -4.32
CA GLY A 169 2.23 -13.63 -5.48
C GLY A 169 1.02 -12.75 -5.75
N ILE A 170 0.64 -12.63 -7.02
CA ILE A 170 -0.54 -11.86 -7.43
C ILE A 170 -1.66 -12.81 -7.82
N LYS A 171 -2.83 -12.60 -7.22
CA LYS A 171 -4.08 -13.20 -7.69
C LYS A 171 -4.80 -12.18 -8.54
N TRP A 172 -5.00 -12.50 -9.80
CA TRP A 172 -5.69 -11.63 -10.75
C TRP A 172 -7.02 -11.08 -10.20
N VAL A 173 -7.24 -9.79 -10.21
CA VAL A 173 -6.45 -8.74 -10.83
C VAL A 173 -5.77 -7.86 -9.77
N ASN A 174 -6.21 -7.90 -8.51
CA ASN A 174 -6.03 -6.83 -7.51
C ASN A 174 -5.63 -7.32 -6.10
N ASP A 175 -5.39 -8.62 -5.93
CA ASP A 175 -5.09 -9.19 -4.62
C ASP A 175 -3.66 -9.73 -4.57
N LEU A 176 -2.91 -9.40 -3.50
CA LEU A 176 -1.58 -9.97 -3.30
C LEU A 176 -1.61 -10.96 -2.14
N TYR A 177 -0.84 -12.01 -2.31
CA TYR A 177 -0.76 -13.15 -1.42
C TYR A 177 0.66 -13.37 -0.92
N TYR A 178 0.76 -13.77 0.33
CA TYR A 178 1.98 -14.26 0.95
C TYR A 178 1.64 -15.54 1.73
N GLN A 179 2.44 -16.60 1.53
CA GLN A 179 2.22 -17.92 2.16
C GLN A 179 0.78 -18.43 2.05
N GLY A 180 0.18 -18.29 0.86
CA GLY A 180 -1.17 -18.77 0.56
C GLY A 180 -2.31 -17.94 1.15
N ARG A 181 -2.03 -16.82 1.83
CA ARG A 181 -3.03 -15.92 2.44
C ARG A 181 -3.02 -14.56 1.77
N LYS A 182 -4.21 -13.96 1.65
CA LYS A 182 -4.33 -12.60 1.10
C LYS A 182 -3.80 -11.59 2.10
N VAL A 183 -2.73 -10.87 1.72
CA VAL A 183 -2.09 -9.83 2.53
C VAL A 183 -2.39 -8.43 2.04
N CYS A 184 -2.79 -8.26 0.77
CA CYS A 184 -3.11 -6.95 0.22
C CYS A 184 -4.30 -7.02 -0.73
N GLY A 185 -5.10 -5.95 -0.73
CA GLY A 185 -6.18 -5.69 -1.68
C GLY A 185 -6.02 -4.29 -2.27
N ILE A 186 -6.30 -4.17 -3.57
CA ILE A 186 -6.24 -2.91 -4.32
C ILE A 186 -7.63 -2.57 -4.83
N LEU A 187 -8.02 -1.31 -4.70
CA LEU A 187 -9.27 -0.78 -5.21
C LEU A 187 -9.02 0.50 -6.01
N THR A 188 -9.17 0.41 -7.33
CA THR A 188 -9.09 1.57 -8.22
C THR A 188 -10.49 2.11 -8.50
N GLU A 189 -10.69 3.41 -8.25
CA GLU A 189 -11.89 4.15 -8.60
C GLU A 189 -11.50 5.29 -9.54
N ALA A 190 -12.37 5.59 -10.52
CA ALA A 190 -12.13 6.58 -11.55
C ALA A 190 -13.23 7.63 -11.61
N GLY A 191 -12.89 8.83 -11.99
CA GLY A 191 -13.80 9.84 -12.51
C GLY A 191 -13.45 10.11 -13.97
N THR A 192 -14.49 10.19 -14.80
CA THR A 192 -14.37 10.49 -16.22
C THR A 192 -15.00 11.85 -16.51
N ASP A 193 -14.35 12.61 -17.36
CA ASP A 193 -14.95 13.77 -17.98
C ASP A 193 -16.05 13.32 -18.93
N MET A 194 -17.26 13.87 -18.77
CA MET A 194 -18.44 13.43 -19.52
C MET A 194 -18.44 13.85 -20.99
N GLU A 195 -17.66 14.89 -21.34
CA GLU A 195 -17.60 15.40 -22.71
C GLU A 195 -16.54 14.66 -23.53
N SER A 196 -15.36 14.45 -22.95
CA SER A 196 -14.24 13.81 -23.65
C SER A 196 -14.18 12.28 -23.46
N GLY A 197 -14.85 11.73 -22.43
CA GLY A 197 -14.75 10.32 -22.04
C GLY A 197 -13.38 9.94 -21.46
N GLN A 198 -12.47 10.90 -21.28
CA GLN A 198 -11.17 10.67 -20.70
C GLN A 198 -11.22 10.59 -19.18
N LEU A 199 -10.22 9.92 -18.59
CA LEU A 199 -10.08 9.89 -17.14
C LEU A 199 -9.63 11.26 -16.64
N GLU A 200 -10.45 11.87 -15.81
CA GLU A 200 -10.09 13.10 -15.09
C GLU A 200 -9.17 12.80 -13.91
N TRP A 201 -9.45 11.74 -13.21
CA TRP A 201 -8.64 11.24 -12.09
C TRP A 201 -8.84 9.75 -11.87
N LEU A 202 -7.83 9.13 -11.28
CA LEU A 202 -7.87 7.80 -10.68
C LEU A 202 -7.52 7.91 -9.20
N VAL A 203 -8.23 7.19 -8.37
CA VAL A 203 -7.86 6.95 -6.97
C VAL A 203 -7.51 5.48 -6.83
N VAL A 204 -6.26 5.19 -6.53
CA VAL A 204 -5.75 3.85 -6.32
C VAL A 204 -5.60 3.62 -4.82
N GLY A 205 -6.54 2.89 -4.23
CA GLY A 205 -6.51 2.49 -2.84
C GLY A 205 -5.75 1.17 -2.65
N ILE A 206 -4.87 1.14 -1.68
CA ILE A 206 -4.06 -0.02 -1.33
C ILE A 206 -4.20 -0.28 0.16
N GLY A 207 -4.73 -1.45 0.51
CA GLY A 207 -4.78 -1.96 1.87
C GLY A 207 -3.82 -3.13 2.01
N LEU A 208 -2.73 -2.95 2.77
CA LEU A 208 -1.73 -3.99 3.03
C LEU A 208 -1.72 -4.33 4.52
N ASN A 209 -1.97 -5.58 4.83
CA ASN A 209 -1.93 -6.11 6.19
C ASN A 209 -0.47 -6.33 6.60
N LEU A 210 0.02 -5.56 7.56
CA LEU A 210 1.42 -5.62 7.96
C LEU A 210 1.63 -6.50 9.20
N THR A 211 0.93 -6.21 10.30
CA THR A 211 1.14 -6.87 11.60
C THR A 211 -0.13 -7.40 12.25
N THR A 212 -1.26 -7.40 11.54
CA THR A 212 -2.53 -7.95 12.04
C THR A 212 -2.36 -9.41 12.42
N SER A 213 -2.66 -9.77 13.64
CA SER A 213 -2.58 -11.17 14.10
C SER A 213 -3.83 -11.96 13.68
N PRO A 214 -3.75 -13.29 13.62
CA PRO A 214 -4.94 -14.11 13.34
C PRO A 214 -6.11 -13.85 14.30
N ALA A 215 -5.84 -13.49 15.55
CA ALA A 215 -6.86 -13.18 16.55
C ALA A 215 -7.54 -11.81 16.35
N ASP A 216 -6.93 -10.92 15.58
CA ASP A 216 -7.50 -9.60 15.25
C ASP A 216 -8.52 -9.67 14.10
N TRP A 217 -8.62 -10.82 13.40
CA TRP A 217 -9.55 -11.00 12.28
C TRP A 217 -10.93 -11.46 12.73
N PRO A 218 -12.01 -10.99 12.10
CA PRO A 218 -13.30 -11.68 12.16
C PRO A 218 -13.13 -13.15 11.72
N GLU A 219 -13.88 -14.06 12.34
CA GLU A 219 -13.75 -15.52 12.13
C GLU A 219 -13.79 -15.92 10.64
N GLU A 220 -14.66 -15.28 9.88
CA GLU A 220 -14.83 -15.50 8.43
C GLU A 220 -13.60 -15.12 7.60
N LEU A 221 -12.79 -14.13 8.07
CA LEU A 221 -11.56 -13.71 7.41
C LEU A 221 -10.33 -14.45 7.91
N ALA A 222 -10.33 -14.97 9.13
CA ALA A 222 -9.18 -15.62 9.75
C ALA A 222 -8.58 -16.77 8.93
N ARG A 223 -9.40 -17.40 8.06
CA ARG A 223 -8.97 -18.50 7.18
C ARG A 223 -8.32 -18.03 5.89
N THR A 224 -8.65 -16.85 5.39
CA THR A 224 -8.24 -16.35 4.05
C THR A 224 -7.34 -15.13 4.10
N ALA A 225 -7.49 -14.27 5.09
CA ALA A 225 -6.65 -13.11 5.31
C ALA A 225 -5.34 -13.50 5.99
N GLY A 226 -4.29 -12.75 5.67
CA GLY A 226 -2.98 -12.85 6.28
C GLY A 226 -2.34 -11.49 6.44
N SER A 227 -1.17 -11.47 7.06
CA SER A 227 -0.30 -10.30 7.22
C SER A 227 1.14 -10.68 6.91
N LEU A 228 1.98 -9.70 6.61
CA LEU A 228 3.40 -9.96 6.35
C LEU A 228 4.14 -10.44 7.62
N TYR A 229 3.79 -9.86 8.78
CA TYR A 229 4.39 -10.14 10.09
C TYR A 229 3.29 -10.32 11.16
N PRO A 230 2.56 -11.44 11.17
CA PRO A 230 1.40 -11.62 12.04
C PRO A 230 1.75 -11.49 13.53
N GLY A 231 1.22 -10.46 14.20
CA GLY A 231 1.40 -10.22 15.63
C GLY A 231 2.80 -9.79 16.08
N GLY A 232 3.75 -9.69 15.13
CA GLY A 232 5.14 -9.32 15.42
C GLY A 232 5.48 -7.89 14.98
N PRO A 233 6.67 -7.41 15.33
CA PRO A 233 7.18 -6.16 14.78
C PRO A 233 7.53 -6.34 13.29
N ALA A 234 7.24 -5.33 12.48
CA ALA A 234 7.72 -5.25 11.11
C ALA A 234 9.13 -4.60 11.08
N PRO A 235 10.00 -4.98 10.13
CA PRO A 235 11.33 -4.40 9.99
C PRO A 235 11.29 -2.95 9.46
N VAL A 236 10.14 -2.49 9.01
CA VAL A 236 9.92 -1.17 8.40
C VAL A 236 8.66 -0.53 8.98
N SER A 237 8.67 0.80 9.16
CA SER A 237 7.47 1.52 9.58
C SER A 237 6.44 1.60 8.45
N ARG A 238 5.16 1.73 8.85
CA ARG A 238 4.03 1.85 7.92
C ARG A 238 4.18 3.02 6.96
N ALA A 239 4.64 4.18 7.44
CA ALA A 239 4.81 5.37 6.61
C ALA A 239 5.96 5.21 5.60
N VAL A 240 7.08 4.59 5.98
CA VAL A 240 8.19 4.28 5.06
C VAL A 240 7.72 3.35 3.95
N LEU A 241 7.02 2.28 4.30
CA LEU A 241 6.50 1.32 3.32
C LEU A 241 5.43 1.96 2.41
N ALA A 242 4.54 2.78 2.97
CA ALA A 242 3.55 3.54 2.19
C ALA A 242 4.22 4.47 1.17
N GLY A 243 5.26 5.20 1.59
CA GLY A 243 6.03 6.08 0.72
C GLY A 243 6.74 5.33 -0.40
N ALA A 244 7.32 4.17 -0.11
CA ALA A 244 7.95 3.32 -1.10
C ALA A 244 6.94 2.82 -2.14
N ILE A 245 5.80 2.30 -1.69
CA ILE A 245 4.72 1.85 -2.59
C ILE A 245 4.23 3.00 -3.49
N ALA A 246 4.00 4.17 -2.91
CA ALA A 246 3.50 5.32 -3.66
C ALA A 246 4.53 5.81 -4.70
N ARG A 247 5.82 5.87 -4.37
CA ARG A 247 6.90 6.23 -5.32
C ARG A 247 7.03 5.21 -6.45
N GLU A 248 7.00 3.91 -6.14
CA GLU A 248 7.01 2.85 -7.16
C GLU A 248 5.84 3.01 -8.13
N LEU A 249 4.63 3.24 -7.61
CA LEU A 249 3.46 3.43 -8.46
C LEU A 249 3.56 4.69 -9.32
N LEU A 250 4.07 5.81 -8.79
CA LEU A 250 4.32 7.03 -9.56
C LEU A 250 5.36 6.83 -10.66
N THR A 251 6.38 6.00 -10.42
CA THR A 251 7.39 5.65 -11.43
C THR A 251 6.78 4.82 -12.57
N LEU A 252 5.85 3.93 -12.27
CA LEU A 252 5.17 3.09 -13.27
C LEU A 252 4.06 3.84 -14.02
N CYS A 253 3.45 4.84 -13.38
CA CYS A 253 2.24 5.52 -13.86
C CYS A 253 2.36 6.13 -15.27
N PRO A 254 3.48 6.76 -15.72
CA PRO A 254 3.53 7.39 -17.03
C PRO A 254 3.31 6.40 -18.19
N ALA A 255 3.85 5.20 -18.10
CA ALA A 255 3.79 4.18 -19.14
C ALA A 255 2.91 2.98 -18.78
N PHE A 256 2.70 2.72 -17.49
CA PHE A 256 2.07 1.49 -16.96
C PHE A 256 2.69 0.20 -17.55
N ASP A 257 3.98 0.25 -17.88
CA ASP A 257 4.73 -0.82 -18.53
C ASP A 257 5.36 -1.77 -17.48
N CYS A 258 4.52 -2.65 -16.93
CA CYS A 258 4.98 -3.65 -15.95
C CYS A 258 4.22 -4.99 -16.10
N LEU A 259 3.59 -5.20 -17.27
CA LEU A 259 2.71 -6.35 -17.48
C LEU A 259 3.46 -7.68 -17.43
N ASP A 260 4.69 -7.74 -17.92
CA ASP A 260 5.49 -8.97 -17.88
C ASP A 260 5.88 -9.34 -16.45
N GLU A 261 6.22 -8.36 -15.61
CA GLU A 261 6.46 -8.62 -14.19
C GLU A 261 5.19 -9.05 -13.48
N TYR A 262 4.05 -8.42 -13.80
CA TYR A 262 2.75 -8.83 -13.28
C TYR A 262 2.43 -10.28 -13.65
N ARG A 263 2.64 -10.67 -14.92
CA ARG A 263 2.48 -12.05 -15.43
C ARG A 263 3.36 -13.04 -14.66
N ALA A 264 4.62 -12.69 -14.47
CA ALA A 264 5.58 -13.54 -13.75
C ALA A 264 5.18 -13.79 -12.29
N ARG A 265 4.49 -12.81 -11.65
CA ARG A 265 4.01 -12.93 -10.26
C ARG A 265 2.60 -13.51 -10.15
N CYS A 266 1.85 -13.54 -11.27
CA CYS A 266 0.46 -13.99 -11.25
C CYS A 266 0.38 -15.52 -11.22
N PHE A 267 -0.13 -16.06 -10.11
CA PHE A 267 -0.22 -17.51 -9.92
C PHE A 267 -1.55 -18.14 -10.37
N VAL A 268 -2.46 -17.37 -10.97
CA VAL A 268 -3.78 -17.85 -11.41
C VAL A 268 -3.72 -18.68 -12.68
N PRO A 269 -2.91 -18.33 -13.71
CA PRO A 269 -2.78 -19.16 -14.92
C PRO A 269 -2.35 -20.58 -14.61
N GLY A 270 -2.87 -21.53 -15.38
CA GLY A 270 -2.63 -22.98 -15.20
C GLY A 270 -3.63 -23.68 -14.29
N HIS A 271 -4.40 -22.94 -13.49
CA HIS A 271 -5.35 -23.50 -12.53
C HIS A 271 -6.79 -23.55 -13.06
N TRP A 272 -7.57 -24.50 -12.57
CA TRP A 272 -9.01 -24.43 -12.67
C TRP A 272 -9.55 -23.41 -11.70
N VAL A 273 -10.44 -22.55 -12.20
CA VAL A 273 -11.02 -21.45 -11.41
C VAL A 273 -12.55 -21.50 -11.49
N THR A 274 -13.19 -20.98 -10.45
CA THR A 274 -14.57 -20.53 -10.52
C THR A 274 -14.56 -19.06 -10.87
N VAL A 275 -15.15 -18.71 -12.01
CA VAL A 275 -15.33 -17.32 -12.49
C VAL A 275 -16.70 -16.83 -12.06
N CYS A 276 -16.75 -15.63 -11.46
CA CYS A 276 -17.99 -14.93 -11.12
C CYS A 276 -17.94 -13.54 -11.78
N THR A 277 -18.84 -13.28 -12.73
CA THR A 277 -18.93 -12.00 -13.46
C THR A 277 -20.08 -11.11 -12.96
N GLY A 278 -20.78 -11.52 -11.92
CA GLY A 278 -22.03 -10.91 -11.45
C GLY A 278 -23.27 -11.41 -12.21
N ALA A 279 -23.17 -11.65 -13.51
CA ALA A 279 -24.25 -12.22 -14.32
C ALA A 279 -24.29 -13.75 -14.26
N GLU A 280 -23.13 -14.38 -14.22
CA GLU A 280 -23.00 -15.84 -14.22
C GLU A 280 -21.82 -16.31 -13.35
N THR A 281 -21.92 -17.56 -12.90
CA THR A 281 -20.83 -18.26 -12.20
C THR A 281 -20.58 -19.59 -12.91
N TYR A 282 -19.31 -19.82 -13.33
CA TYR A 282 -18.95 -21.02 -14.06
C TYR A 282 -17.51 -21.47 -13.76
N ALA A 283 -17.23 -22.74 -14.11
CA ALA A 283 -15.87 -23.28 -14.07
C ALA A 283 -15.12 -22.97 -15.38
N ALA A 284 -13.85 -22.65 -15.25
CA ALA A 284 -12.97 -22.51 -16.42
C ALA A 284 -11.52 -22.81 -16.04
N LYS A 285 -10.68 -23.12 -17.01
CA LYS A 285 -9.24 -23.18 -16.86
C LYS A 285 -8.65 -21.81 -17.17
N ALA A 286 -7.92 -21.23 -16.24
CA ALA A 286 -7.18 -20.01 -16.48
C ALA A 286 -5.95 -20.33 -17.34
N LEU A 287 -5.81 -19.67 -18.49
CA LEU A 287 -4.76 -19.94 -19.44
C LEU A 287 -3.59 -18.98 -19.31
N SER A 288 -3.86 -17.68 -19.42
CA SER A 288 -2.83 -16.63 -19.46
C SER A 288 -3.41 -15.26 -19.08
N ILE A 289 -2.52 -14.29 -18.98
CA ILE A 289 -2.86 -12.86 -18.96
C ILE A 289 -2.48 -12.29 -20.32
N ASP A 290 -3.43 -11.70 -21.05
CA ASP A 290 -3.19 -11.10 -22.35
C ASP A 290 -2.50 -9.72 -22.27
N ASP A 291 -2.25 -9.09 -23.43
CA ASP A 291 -1.55 -7.80 -23.49
C ASP A 291 -2.37 -6.61 -22.97
N ALA A 292 -3.67 -6.79 -22.80
CA ALA A 292 -4.55 -5.83 -22.13
C ALA A 292 -4.68 -6.09 -20.60
N GLY A 293 -3.93 -7.07 -20.05
CA GLY A 293 -4.00 -7.45 -18.64
C GLY A 293 -5.24 -8.26 -18.25
N ARG A 294 -5.99 -8.77 -19.25
CA ARG A 294 -7.20 -9.57 -19.04
C ARG A 294 -6.83 -11.03 -18.77
N LEU A 295 -7.60 -11.69 -17.92
CA LEU A 295 -7.43 -13.12 -17.70
C LEU A 295 -8.13 -13.91 -18.80
N VAL A 296 -7.34 -14.62 -19.60
CA VAL A 296 -7.87 -15.54 -20.61
C VAL A 296 -8.25 -16.86 -19.93
N VAL A 297 -9.49 -17.25 -20.09
CA VAL A 297 -10.04 -18.50 -19.52
C VAL A 297 -10.65 -19.37 -20.61
N GLU A 298 -10.61 -20.69 -20.40
CA GLU A 298 -11.23 -21.66 -21.28
C GLU A 298 -12.31 -22.44 -20.51
N ARG A 299 -13.54 -22.42 -21.00
CA ARG A 299 -14.68 -23.19 -20.47
C ARG A 299 -14.64 -24.63 -20.98
N GLU A 300 -15.40 -25.51 -20.33
CA GLU A 300 -15.69 -26.83 -20.89
C GLU A 300 -16.21 -26.68 -22.33
N GLY A 301 -15.68 -27.50 -23.25
CA GLY A 301 -15.99 -27.39 -24.68
C GLY A 301 -15.00 -26.50 -25.48
N GLY A 302 -13.92 -26.00 -24.85
CA GLY A 302 -12.83 -25.30 -25.54
C GLY A 302 -13.11 -23.83 -25.88
N ARG A 303 -14.24 -23.28 -25.44
CA ARG A 303 -14.57 -21.87 -25.68
C ARG A 303 -13.73 -20.95 -24.78
N GLN A 304 -12.92 -20.09 -25.39
CA GLN A 304 -12.11 -19.10 -24.68
C GLN A 304 -12.83 -17.76 -24.51
N ALA A 305 -12.52 -17.07 -23.41
CA ALA A 305 -12.98 -15.73 -23.10
C ALA A 305 -11.87 -14.94 -22.39
N ALA A 306 -11.73 -13.66 -22.69
CA ALA A 306 -10.85 -12.73 -22.01
C ALA A 306 -11.67 -11.90 -21.00
N LEU A 307 -11.39 -12.08 -19.72
CA LEU A 307 -12.10 -11.42 -18.63
C LEU A 307 -11.44 -10.06 -18.34
N GLN A 308 -12.16 -8.98 -18.52
CA GLN A 308 -11.73 -7.64 -18.14
C GLN A 308 -12.02 -7.32 -16.68
N HIS A 309 -13.09 -7.90 -16.14
CA HIS A 309 -13.52 -7.73 -14.74
C HIS A 309 -14.16 -9.03 -14.25
N GLY A 310 -14.37 -9.13 -12.94
CA GLY A 310 -14.93 -10.30 -12.29
C GLY A 310 -14.09 -10.74 -11.11
N GLU A 311 -14.49 -11.84 -10.51
CA GLU A 311 -13.76 -12.53 -9.46
C GLU A 311 -13.43 -13.94 -9.90
N VAL A 312 -12.23 -14.36 -9.55
CA VAL A 312 -11.81 -15.75 -9.76
C VAL A 312 -11.44 -16.40 -8.43
N SER A 313 -11.87 -17.64 -8.25
CA SER A 313 -11.46 -18.45 -7.10
C SER A 313 -10.81 -19.71 -7.62
N ILE A 314 -9.56 -19.98 -7.20
CA ILE A 314 -8.85 -21.21 -7.58
C ILE A 314 -9.59 -22.38 -6.93
N ARG A 315 -9.91 -23.39 -7.71
CA ARG A 315 -10.51 -24.62 -7.22
C ARG A 315 -9.43 -25.52 -6.62
N PRO A 316 -9.72 -26.21 -5.50
CA PRO A 316 -8.85 -27.28 -5.04
C PRO A 316 -8.67 -28.29 -6.17
N THR A 317 -7.43 -28.73 -6.40
CA THR A 317 -7.18 -29.88 -7.29
C THR A 317 -7.98 -31.06 -6.74
N ARG A 318 -8.90 -31.60 -7.52
CA ARG A 318 -9.48 -32.91 -7.19
C ARG A 318 -8.31 -33.90 -7.25
N THR A 319 -7.78 -34.28 -6.09
CA THR A 319 -7.00 -35.52 -5.96
C THR A 319 -7.95 -36.63 -6.32
N GLY A 320 -7.73 -37.23 -7.51
CA GLY A 320 -8.40 -38.44 -7.97
C GLY A 320 -8.03 -39.62 -7.11
#